data_294a7da42da5ddbdec72ccde0591f19c
#
_entry.id   294a7da42da5ddbdec72ccde0591f19c
#
_cell.length_a   1.000
_cell.length_b   1.000
_cell.length_c   1.000
_cell.angle_alpha   90.00
_cell.angle_beta   90.00
_cell.angle_gamma   90.00
#
_symmetry.space_group_name_H-M   'P 1'
#
loop_
_entity.id
_entity.type
_entity.pdbx_description
1 polymer ?
#
loop_
_entity_poly.entity_id
_entity_poly.type
_entity_poly.pdbx_seq_one_letter_code
_entity_poly.pdbx_strand_id
1 'polypeptide(L)'
;MHLPIQKDVPLAPRTIFRIGGVARFFIEAKTREDFLNSILWARQYALPFFILGAGSNVLVSEKGFHGLVVKPAFSKIDFLGNMMTAEAGAMIPKASLLAMKEGLSGFEWASGIPGTIGGSVRGNAGCFGSNTGDLLESLEAYDSISGSIRKFSNRDCGFSYRESIFKKHPELAILSATFSLQSSSPPDIQKRMVSYSAKRVETQAIGAQCAGCVFKNVPWDSMSFLKRQRILNSVPELHPFKNQEHIPVALLLDTLGLKGYSIGRAMISKKHANFFIIK
;
A
#
# COMPACT_ATOMS: atom_id res chain seq x y z
N MET A 1 16.02 -28.45 -2.89
CA MET A 1 15.42 -27.69 -1.76
C MET A 1 13.90 -27.86 -1.83
N HIS A 2 13.24 -28.24 -0.75
CA HIS A 2 11.79 -28.47 -0.75
C HIS A 2 11.08 -27.18 -0.35
N LEU A 3 10.47 -26.46 -1.31
CA LEU A 3 9.65 -25.28 -1.04
C LEU A 3 8.28 -25.72 -0.47
N PRO A 4 7.82 -25.15 0.65
CA PRO A 4 6.54 -25.51 1.26
C PRO A 4 5.37 -24.85 0.51
N ILE A 5 5.26 -25.14 -0.79
CA ILE A 5 4.19 -24.63 -1.64
C ILE A 5 2.91 -25.42 -1.36
N GLN A 6 1.87 -24.69 -0.99
CA GLN A 6 0.52 -25.22 -0.74
C GLN A 6 -0.34 -25.09 -2.00
N LYS A 7 -1.31 -26.01 -2.20
CA LYS A 7 -2.27 -25.97 -3.30
C LYS A 7 -3.64 -25.53 -2.80
N ASP A 8 -4.38 -24.87 -3.68
CA ASP A 8 -5.80 -24.53 -3.51
C ASP A 8 -6.09 -23.76 -2.20
N VAL A 9 -5.27 -22.74 -1.93
CA VAL A 9 -5.30 -21.97 -0.68
C VAL A 9 -6.30 -20.81 -0.77
N PRO A 10 -7.31 -20.73 0.13
CA PRO A 10 -8.24 -19.62 0.17
C PRO A 10 -7.54 -18.29 0.39
N LEU A 11 -7.83 -17.28 -0.45
CA LEU A 11 -7.27 -15.94 -0.36
C LEU A 11 -8.12 -14.98 0.48
N ALA A 12 -9.41 -15.26 0.65
CA ALA A 12 -10.29 -14.43 1.48
C ALA A 12 -9.71 -14.17 2.90
N PRO A 13 -9.25 -15.17 3.68
CA PRO A 13 -8.67 -14.94 5.00
C PRO A 13 -7.34 -14.17 4.98
N ARG A 14 -6.72 -14.02 3.82
CA ARG A 14 -5.41 -13.37 3.61
C ARG A 14 -5.51 -11.94 3.12
N THR A 15 -6.73 -11.41 3.01
CA THR A 15 -7.02 -10.02 2.64
C THR A 15 -7.85 -9.35 3.72
N ILE A 16 -7.76 -8.02 3.82
CA ILE A 16 -8.60 -7.25 4.76
C ILE A 16 -10.07 -7.24 4.31
N PHE A 17 -10.33 -7.31 3.01
CA PHE A 17 -11.68 -7.46 2.49
C PHE A 17 -12.37 -8.77 2.90
N ARG A 18 -11.58 -9.82 3.18
CA ARG A 18 -12.05 -11.17 3.52
C ARG A 18 -13.00 -11.78 2.48
N ILE A 19 -12.83 -11.41 1.22
CA ILE A 19 -13.51 -11.99 0.07
C ILE A 19 -12.50 -12.40 -1.00
N GLY A 20 -12.89 -13.31 -1.89
CA GLY A 20 -12.08 -13.82 -2.98
C GLY A 20 -11.91 -15.33 -2.96
N GLY A 21 -11.63 -15.89 -4.14
CA GLY A 21 -11.43 -17.32 -4.35
C GLY A 21 -10.06 -17.82 -3.87
N VAL A 22 -9.64 -18.95 -4.44
CA VAL A 22 -8.40 -19.66 -4.05
C VAL A 22 -7.22 -19.28 -4.93
N ALA A 23 -6.02 -19.33 -4.37
CA ALA A 23 -4.78 -19.40 -5.13
C ALA A 23 -4.50 -20.85 -5.48
N ARG A 24 -4.24 -21.14 -6.77
CA ARG A 24 -3.83 -22.50 -7.20
C ARG A 24 -2.59 -22.97 -6.45
N PHE A 25 -1.64 -22.06 -6.23
CA PHE A 25 -0.44 -22.31 -5.43
C PHE A 25 -0.21 -21.12 -4.49
N PHE A 26 0.29 -21.39 -3.29
CA PHE A 26 0.57 -20.39 -2.29
C PHE A 26 1.82 -20.75 -1.50
N ILE A 27 2.65 -19.76 -1.19
CA ILE A 27 3.76 -19.88 -0.27
C ILE A 27 3.87 -18.65 0.64
N GLU A 28 4.07 -18.89 1.93
CA GLU A 28 4.54 -17.89 2.86
C GLU A 28 6.07 -18.02 2.98
N ALA A 29 6.79 -17.19 2.24
CA ALA A 29 8.25 -17.20 2.15
C ALA A 29 8.85 -16.58 3.41
N LYS A 30 9.44 -17.41 4.28
CA LYS A 30 10.00 -16.98 5.57
C LYS A 30 11.39 -16.36 5.43
N THR A 31 12.09 -16.67 4.36
CA THR A 31 13.42 -16.15 4.05
C THR A 31 13.44 -15.49 2.67
N ARG A 32 14.43 -14.63 2.43
CA ARG A 32 14.67 -14.10 1.06
C ARG A 32 14.92 -15.22 0.07
N GLU A 33 15.62 -16.26 0.47
CA GLU A 33 15.92 -17.42 -0.37
C GLU A 33 14.65 -18.16 -0.78
N ASP A 34 13.74 -18.46 0.16
CA ASP A 34 12.44 -19.05 -0.17
C ASP A 34 11.64 -18.19 -1.15
N PHE A 35 11.70 -16.87 -0.96
CA PHE A 35 11.00 -15.92 -1.83
C PHE A 35 11.54 -15.96 -3.26
N LEU A 36 12.86 -15.90 -3.44
CA LEU A 36 13.51 -15.96 -4.74
C LEU A 36 13.24 -17.31 -5.42
N ASN A 37 13.44 -18.41 -4.69
CA ASN A 37 13.23 -19.76 -5.21
C ASN A 37 11.77 -20.02 -5.58
N SER A 38 10.81 -19.43 -4.87
CA SER A 38 9.38 -19.56 -5.21
C SER A 38 9.04 -18.85 -6.53
N ILE A 39 9.62 -17.69 -6.79
CA ILE A 39 9.46 -16.96 -8.06
C ILE A 39 10.11 -17.74 -9.22
N LEU A 40 11.31 -18.26 -8.99
CA LEU A 40 12.00 -19.13 -9.96
C LEU A 40 11.19 -20.38 -10.28
N TRP A 41 10.62 -21.02 -9.24
CA TRP A 41 9.73 -22.16 -9.40
C TRP A 41 8.53 -21.81 -10.26
N ALA A 42 7.85 -20.69 -10.01
CA ALA A 42 6.70 -20.28 -10.81
C ALA A 42 7.09 -20.09 -12.29
N ARG A 43 8.25 -19.49 -12.54
CA ARG A 43 8.77 -19.31 -13.91
C ARG A 43 9.10 -20.62 -14.59
N GLN A 44 9.74 -21.56 -13.89
CA GLN A 44 10.08 -22.88 -14.42
C GLN A 44 8.84 -23.64 -14.91
N TYR A 45 7.71 -23.45 -14.22
CA TYR A 45 6.44 -24.06 -14.60
C TYR A 45 5.53 -23.15 -15.46
N ALA A 46 6.09 -22.05 -15.99
CA ALA A 46 5.35 -21.05 -16.79
C ALA A 46 4.05 -20.57 -16.14
N LEU A 47 4.07 -20.44 -14.79
CA LEU A 47 2.94 -19.97 -14.00
C LEU A 47 3.05 -18.45 -13.75
N PRO A 48 1.94 -17.71 -13.83
CA PRO A 48 1.93 -16.35 -13.32
C PRO A 48 2.14 -16.35 -11.80
N PHE A 49 2.82 -15.32 -11.29
CA PHE A 49 2.94 -15.13 -9.85
C PHE A 49 2.42 -13.77 -9.40
N PHE A 50 1.98 -13.69 -8.15
CA PHE A 50 1.52 -12.47 -7.52
C PHE A 50 2.11 -12.35 -6.12
N ILE A 51 2.70 -11.19 -5.80
CA ILE A 51 3.26 -10.91 -4.47
C ILE A 51 2.18 -10.27 -3.62
N LEU A 52 1.76 -10.97 -2.56
CA LEU A 52 0.73 -10.52 -1.63
C LEU A 52 1.38 -10.06 -0.32
N GLY A 53 1.36 -8.77 -0.03
CA GLY A 53 1.75 -8.22 1.28
C GLY A 53 0.70 -8.53 2.35
N ALA A 54 0.28 -7.52 3.10
CA ALA A 54 -0.76 -7.64 4.13
C ALA A 54 -2.20 -7.81 3.57
N GLY A 55 -2.39 -7.83 2.27
CA GLY A 55 -3.72 -7.94 1.66
C GLY A 55 -4.64 -6.73 1.91
N SER A 56 -4.06 -5.56 2.20
CA SER A 56 -4.79 -4.36 2.62
C SER A 56 -5.25 -3.46 1.47
N ASN A 57 -4.77 -3.71 0.25
CA ASN A 57 -5.08 -2.88 -0.92
C ASN A 57 -5.32 -3.75 -2.17
N VAL A 58 -6.02 -4.87 -1.97
CA VAL A 58 -6.36 -5.82 -3.03
C VAL A 58 -7.79 -6.28 -2.91
N LEU A 59 -8.43 -6.47 -4.06
CA LEU A 59 -9.69 -7.17 -4.21
C LEU A 59 -9.42 -8.42 -5.04
N VAL A 60 -9.65 -9.59 -4.46
CA VAL A 60 -9.43 -10.88 -5.13
C VAL A 60 -10.73 -11.34 -5.77
N SER A 61 -10.66 -11.73 -7.04
CA SER A 61 -11.80 -12.33 -7.76
C SER A 61 -12.26 -13.62 -7.09
N GLU A 62 -13.55 -13.91 -7.14
CA GLU A 62 -14.11 -15.21 -6.70
C GLU A 62 -13.57 -16.40 -7.51
N LYS A 63 -13.13 -16.17 -8.76
CA LYS A 63 -12.43 -17.16 -9.58
C LYS A 63 -11.02 -17.48 -9.05
N GLY A 64 -10.53 -16.72 -8.06
CA GLY A 64 -9.20 -16.88 -7.47
C GLY A 64 -8.07 -16.42 -8.39
N PHE A 65 -6.89 -17.01 -8.18
CA PHE A 65 -5.68 -16.74 -8.93
C PHE A 65 -5.06 -18.06 -9.44
N HIS A 66 -5.02 -18.25 -10.74
CA HIS A 66 -4.55 -19.49 -11.39
C HIS A 66 -3.02 -19.56 -11.52
N GLY A 67 -2.28 -19.14 -10.47
CA GLY A 67 -0.83 -19.09 -10.42
C GLY A 67 -0.32 -19.27 -9.00
N LEU A 68 0.89 -18.78 -8.74
CA LEU A 68 1.52 -18.79 -7.45
C LEU A 68 1.33 -17.44 -6.74
N VAL A 69 0.69 -17.43 -5.57
CA VAL A 69 0.70 -16.29 -4.66
C VAL A 69 1.87 -16.46 -3.68
N VAL A 70 2.78 -15.48 -3.68
CA VAL A 70 3.95 -15.45 -2.79
C VAL A 70 3.72 -14.36 -1.74
N LYS A 71 3.69 -14.75 -0.47
CA LYS A 71 3.61 -13.82 0.66
C LYS A 71 4.98 -13.69 1.32
N PRO A 72 5.66 -12.54 1.23
CA PRO A 72 6.92 -12.33 1.96
C PRO A 72 6.64 -12.26 3.46
N ALA A 73 7.30 -13.13 4.24
CA ALA A 73 7.21 -13.20 5.70
C ALA A 73 8.55 -12.84 6.39
N PHE A 74 9.62 -12.62 5.62
CA PHE A 74 10.84 -12.03 6.12
C PHE A 74 10.60 -10.54 6.40
N SER A 75 10.96 -10.08 7.60
CA SER A 75 10.46 -8.79 8.11
C SER A 75 11.44 -8.09 9.05
N LYS A 76 12.73 -8.27 8.81
CA LYS A 76 13.78 -7.61 9.58
C LYS A 76 13.74 -6.11 9.37
N ILE A 77 14.02 -5.33 10.43
CA ILE A 77 14.15 -3.88 10.41
C ILE A 77 15.41 -3.54 11.18
N ASP A 78 16.33 -2.86 10.55
CA ASP A 78 17.62 -2.44 11.11
C ASP A 78 17.75 -0.92 11.01
N PHE A 79 18.54 -0.36 11.93
CA PHE A 79 18.86 1.07 11.96
C PHE A 79 20.38 1.28 11.96
N LEU A 80 20.82 2.29 11.18
CA LEU A 80 22.19 2.75 11.17
C LEU A 80 22.18 4.28 11.03
N GLY A 81 22.49 4.98 12.13
CA GLY A 81 22.31 6.44 12.19
C GLY A 81 20.86 6.82 11.86
N ASN A 82 20.65 7.71 10.93
CA ASN A 82 19.33 8.14 10.48
C ASN A 82 18.70 7.25 9.41
N MET A 83 19.33 6.13 9.08
CA MET A 83 18.84 5.23 8.05
C MET A 83 18.10 4.05 8.67
N MET A 84 16.87 3.79 8.19
CA MET A 84 16.09 2.60 8.50
C MET A 84 16.05 1.69 7.29
N THR A 85 16.58 0.48 7.39
CA THR A 85 16.45 -0.56 6.37
C THR A 85 15.42 -1.60 6.82
N ALA A 86 14.38 -1.80 6.01
CA ALA A 86 13.31 -2.72 6.32
C ALA A 86 13.04 -3.70 5.15
N GLU A 87 12.86 -4.97 5.47
CA GLU A 87 12.52 -6.01 4.50
C GLU A 87 11.07 -5.86 4.01
N ALA A 88 10.81 -6.35 2.80
CA ALA A 88 9.53 -6.16 2.10
C ALA A 88 8.32 -6.67 2.86
N GLY A 89 8.46 -7.73 3.66
CA GLY A 89 7.40 -8.29 4.51
C GLY A 89 7.18 -7.54 5.82
N ALA A 90 8.07 -6.62 6.21
CA ALA A 90 7.93 -5.86 7.45
C ALA A 90 6.65 -5.01 7.42
N MET A 91 5.89 -5.04 8.53
CA MET A 91 4.67 -4.26 8.65
C MET A 91 4.97 -2.77 8.84
N ILE A 92 4.31 -1.91 8.08
CA ILE A 92 4.49 -0.45 8.13
C ILE A 92 4.26 0.11 9.54
N PRO A 93 3.19 -0.27 10.28
CA PRO A 93 2.99 0.23 11.64
C PRO A 93 4.12 -0.17 12.59
N LYS A 94 4.71 -1.37 12.42
CA LYS A 94 5.86 -1.81 13.20
C LYS A 94 7.10 -0.96 12.89
N ALA A 95 7.36 -0.68 11.61
CA ALA A 95 8.47 0.18 11.18
C ALA A 95 8.33 1.60 11.77
N SER A 96 7.11 2.18 11.72
CA SER A 96 6.81 3.48 12.32
C SER A 96 7.07 3.51 13.84
N LEU A 97 6.62 2.46 14.57
CA LEU A 97 6.82 2.36 16.01
C LEU A 97 8.30 2.22 16.37
N LEU A 98 9.05 1.40 15.62
CA LEU A 98 10.49 1.22 15.87
C LEU A 98 11.27 2.50 15.55
N ALA A 99 10.96 3.20 14.44
CA ALA A 99 11.56 4.50 14.13
C ALA A 99 11.35 5.52 15.26
N MET A 100 10.14 5.58 15.84
CA MET A 100 9.86 6.42 17.00
C MET A 100 10.74 6.07 18.20
N LYS A 101 10.94 4.79 18.50
CA LYS A 101 11.79 4.33 19.62
C LYS A 101 13.26 4.71 19.44
N GLU A 102 13.73 4.73 18.18
CA GLU A 102 15.08 5.16 17.81
C GLU A 102 15.20 6.72 17.72
N GLY A 103 14.15 7.46 18.03
CA GLY A 103 14.15 8.93 17.93
C GLY A 103 14.22 9.42 16.48
N LEU A 104 13.66 8.67 15.54
CA LEU A 104 13.68 8.96 14.10
C LEU A 104 12.29 9.32 13.59
N SER A 105 12.15 10.54 13.09
CA SER A 105 10.94 11.15 12.55
C SER A 105 10.83 10.96 11.04
N GLY A 106 9.61 10.98 10.52
CA GLY A 106 9.26 10.91 9.09
C GLY A 106 8.25 9.81 8.79
N PHE A 107 8.16 8.77 9.63
CA PHE A 107 7.25 7.63 9.43
C PHE A 107 5.95 7.69 10.25
N GLU A 108 5.66 8.80 10.94
CA GLU A 108 4.50 8.95 11.83
C GLU A 108 3.16 8.78 11.11
N TRP A 109 3.08 9.30 9.88
CA TRP A 109 1.90 9.20 9.02
C TRP A 109 1.50 7.75 8.74
N ALA A 110 2.46 6.83 8.81
CA ALA A 110 2.31 5.43 8.44
C ALA A 110 1.81 4.54 9.59
N SER A 111 1.80 5.02 10.85
CA SER A 111 1.50 4.24 12.06
C SER A 111 0.16 3.49 12.04
N GLY A 112 -0.86 4.03 11.39
CA GLY A 112 -2.18 3.42 11.29
C GLY A 112 -2.50 2.83 9.91
N ILE A 113 -1.52 2.67 9.01
CA ILE A 113 -1.76 2.10 7.67
C ILE A 113 -1.49 0.60 7.71
N PRO A 114 -2.49 -0.26 7.52
CA PRO A 114 -2.24 -1.68 7.37
C PRO A 114 -1.53 -1.93 6.04
N GLY A 115 -0.36 -2.56 6.10
CA GLY A 115 0.43 -2.84 4.90
C GLY A 115 1.83 -3.29 5.23
N THR A 116 2.55 -3.73 4.20
CA THR A 116 3.97 -4.09 4.29
C THR A 116 4.85 -3.05 3.58
N ILE A 117 6.12 -3.00 3.93
CA ILE A 117 7.09 -2.12 3.28
C ILE A 117 7.12 -2.31 1.75
N GLY A 118 7.18 -3.55 1.26
CA GLY A 118 7.14 -3.81 -0.18
C GLY A 118 5.87 -3.31 -0.85
N GLY A 119 4.69 -3.49 -0.21
CA GLY A 119 3.42 -2.96 -0.69
C GLY A 119 3.37 -1.44 -0.68
N SER A 120 3.95 -0.80 0.35
CA SER A 120 4.06 0.65 0.50
C SER A 120 4.91 1.27 -0.63
N VAL A 121 6.07 0.70 -0.90
CA VAL A 121 6.96 1.12 -1.99
C VAL A 121 6.26 0.94 -3.34
N ARG A 122 5.69 -0.25 -3.60
CA ARG A 122 5.02 -0.53 -4.87
C ARG A 122 3.90 0.47 -5.18
N GLY A 123 3.12 0.85 -4.16
CA GLY A 123 1.98 1.75 -4.31
C GLY A 123 2.29 3.22 -4.06
N ASN A 124 3.52 3.58 -3.74
CA ASN A 124 3.86 4.88 -3.18
C ASN A 124 2.80 5.30 -2.14
N ALA A 125 2.66 4.46 -1.09
CA ALA A 125 1.66 4.69 -0.07
C ALA A 125 1.91 6.02 0.64
N GLY A 126 0.85 6.73 0.96
CA GLY A 126 0.96 8.01 1.65
C GLY A 126 -0.37 8.52 2.15
N CYS A 127 -0.31 9.40 3.12
CA CYS A 127 -1.44 10.14 3.66
C CYS A 127 -0.96 11.37 4.45
N PHE A 128 -1.85 12.28 4.71
CA PHE A 128 -1.57 13.49 5.50
C PHE A 128 -0.40 14.31 4.96
N GLY A 129 -0.23 14.37 3.63
CA GLY A 129 0.80 15.16 2.98
C GLY A 129 2.17 14.49 2.87
N SER A 130 2.33 13.25 3.32
CA SER A 130 3.58 12.48 3.22
C SER A 130 3.36 11.15 2.50
N ASN A 131 4.40 10.62 1.89
CA ASN A 131 4.35 9.34 1.18
C ASN A 131 5.70 8.59 1.29
N THR A 132 5.69 7.35 0.84
CA THR A 132 6.86 6.46 0.89
C THR A 132 8.04 7.02 0.09
N GLY A 133 7.79 7.61 -1.08
CA GLY A 133 8.82 8.17 -1.94
C GLY A 133 9.52 9.38 -1.33
N ASP A 134 8.88 10.14 -0.43
CA ASP A 134 9.50 11.28 0.24
C ASP A 134 10.66 10.86 1.16
N LEU A 135 10.65 9.61 1.64
CA LEU A 135 11.58 9.09 2.63
C LEU A 135 12.55 8.04 2.06
N LEU A 136 12.21 7.44 0.92
CA LEU A 136 13.01 6.37 0.34
C LEU A 136 14.36 6.91 -0.13
N GLU A 137 15.44 6.29 0.32
CA GLU A 137 16.80 6.53 -0.18
C GLU A 137 17.15 5.54 -1.28
N SER A 138 16.97 4.26 -1.03
CA SER A 138 17.26 3.17 -1.97
C SER A 138 16.47 1.91 -1.64
N LEU A 139 16.47 0.95 -2.57
CA LEU A 139 15.88 -0.36 -2.33
C LEU A 139 16.60 -1.45 -3.12
N GLU A 140 16.36 -2.70 -2.71
CA GLU A 140 16.72 -3.89 -3.45
C GLU A 140 15.47 -4.58 -4.00
N ALA A 141 15.52 -4.96 -5.27
CA ALA A 141 14.49 -5.78 -5.89
C ALA A 141 15.11 -6.92 -6.70
N TYR A 142 14.45 -8.06 -6.69
CA TYR A 142 14.78 -9.19 -7.54
C TYR A 142 14.13 -9.00 -8.91
N ASP A 143 14.93 -9.01 -9.94
CA ASP A 143 14.47 -9.04 -11.32
C ASP A 143 14.33 -10.50 -11.75
N SER A 144 13.10 -10.96 -11.84
CA SER A 144 12.81 -12.36 -12.16
C SER A 144 13.13 -12.72 -13.63
N ILE A 145 13.34 -11.74 -14.53
CA ILE A 145 13.75 -11.98 -15.91
C ILE A 145 15.25 -12.26 -15.97
N SER A 146 16.05 -11.38 -15.40
CA SER A 146 17.51 -11.56 -15.40
C SER A 146 18.02 -12.54 -14.35
N GLY A 147 17.19 -12.88 -13.34
CA GLY A 147 17.58 -13.73 -12.22
C GLY A 147 18.53 -13.05 -11.23
N SER A 148 18.62 -11.73 -11.23
CA SER A 148 19.57 -10.96 -10.41
C SER A 148 18.89 -10.02 -9.43
N ILE A 149 19.59 -9.70 -8.35
CA ILE A 149 19.16 -8.64 -7.41
C ILE A 149 19.71 -7.31 -7.94
N ARG A 150 18.83 -6.33 -8.06
CA ARG A 150 19.15 -4.97 -8.53
C ARG A 150 18.91 -3.97 -7.41
N LYS A 151 19.76 -2.95 -7.34
CA LYS A 151 19.60 -1.78 -6.48
C LYS A 151 18.97 -0.65 -7.28
N PHE A 152 18.07 0.08 -6.63
CA PHE A 152 17.37 1.24 -7.17
C PHE A 152 17.54 2.41 -6.21
N SER A 153 17.92 3.57 -6.73
CA SER A 153 17.82 4.83 -6.01
C SER A 153 16.37 5.30 -5.97
N ASN A 154 16.05 6.30 -5.15
CA ASN A 154 14.74 6.95 -5.15
C ASN A 154 14.31 7.39 -6.56
N ARG A 155 15.23 8.02 -7.31
CA ARG A 155 14.97 8.50 -8.67
C ARG A 155 14.60 7.37 -9.63
N ASP A 156 15.24 6.21 -9.51
CA ASP A 156 14.98 5.05 -10.36
C ASP A 156 13.59 4.46 -10.12
N CYS A 157 13.01 4.69 -8.94
CA CYS A 157 11.67 4.20 -8.58
C CYS A 157 10.53 4.94 -9.28
N GLY A 158 10.77 6.11 -9.87
CA GLY A 158 9.79 6.86 -10.64
C GLY A 158 8.50 7.14 -9.87
N PHE A 159 8.62 7.55 -8.60
CA PHE A 159 7.47 7.80 -7.75
C PHE A 159 6.62 8.98 -8.23
N SER A 160 5.33 8.78 -8.20
CA SER A 160 4.32 9.82 -8.33
C SER A 160 3.09 9.44 -7.50
N TYR A 161 2.01 10.21 -7.58
CA TYR A 161 0.81 9.94 -6.78
C TYR A 161 0.26 8.54 -7.01
N ARG A 162 0.42 7.67 -5.99
CA ARG A 162 0.00 6.25 -6.03
C ARG A 162 0.66 5.44 -7.15
N GLU A 163 1.84 5.83 -7.63
CA GLU A 163 2.58 5.15 -8.68
C GLU A 163 4.04 4.92 -8.32
N SER A 164 4.60 3.85 -8.88
CA SER A 164 6.01 3.54 -8.96
C SER A 164 6.29 2.65 -10.17
N ILE A 165 7.55 2.49 -10.56
CA ILE A 165 7.93 1.56 -11.65
C ILE A 165 7.49 0.12 -11.36
N PHE A 166 7.45 -0.29 -10.08
CA PHE A 166 7.09 -1.66 -9.65
C PHE A 166 5.63 -2.04 -9.94
N LYS A 167 4.77 -1.08 -10.29
CA LYS A 167 3.42 -1.37 -10.81
C LYS A 167 3.44 -1.73 -12.29
N LYS A 168 4.37 -1.15 -13.06
CA LYS A 168 4.52 -1.35 -14.50
C LYS A 168 5.43 -2.53 -14.82
N HIS A 169 6.28 -2.91 -13.87
CA HIS A 169 7.28 -3.96 -13.95
C HIS A 169 7.00 -5.07 -12.93
N PRO A 170 6.01 -5.95 -13.18
CA PRO A 170 5.62 -7.03 -12.25
C PRO A 170 6.73 -8.07 -12.06
N GLU A 171 7.71 -8.11 -12.96
CA GLU A 171 8.92 -8.94 -12.85
C GLU A 171 9.86 -8.49 -11.73
N LEU A 172 9.75 -7.22 -11.28
CA LEU A 172 10.58 -6.67 -10.20
C LEU A 172 9.92 -6.91 -8.84
N ALA A 173 10.50 -7.81 -8.07
CA ALA A 173 10.00 -8.17 -6.73
C ALA A 173 10.82 -7.48 -5.64
N ILE A 174 10.23 -6.54 -4.92
CA ILE A 174 10.90 -5.76 -3.87
C ILE A 174 11.32 -6.69 -2.73
N LEU A 175 12.60 -6.59 -2.30
CA LEU A 175 13.18 -7.37 -1.22
C LEU A 175 13.33 -6.55 0.07
N SER A 176 13.82 -5.33 -0.03
CA SER A 176 14.00 -4.42 1.10
C SER A 176 14.04 -2.98 0.62
N ALA A 177 13.79 -2.05 1.53
CA ALA A 177 13.88 -0.62 1.27
C ALA A 177 14.61 0.08 2.42
N THR A 178 15.43 1.05 2.09
CA THR A 178 16.17 1.91 3.02
C THR A 178 15.58 3.31 2.96
N PHE A 179 15.26 3.86 4.12
CA PHE A 179 14.63 5.16 4.29
C PHE A 179 15.56 6.09 5.05
N SER A 180 15.66 7.35 4.61
CA SER A 180 16.36 8.42 5.31
C SER A 180 15.37 9.16 6.20
N LEU A 181 15.61 9.16 7.51
CA LEU A 181 14.75 9.72 8.53
C LEU A 181 15.45 10.90 9.22
N GLN A 182 14.72 11.67 10.01
CA GLN A 182 15.25 12.83 10.72
C GLN A 182 15.26 12.59 12.22
N SER A 183 16.32 12.99 12.91
CA SER A 183 16.37 12.94 14.37
C SER A 183 15.30 13.82 14.99
N SER A 184 14.58 13.30 15.97
CA SER A 184 13.57 14.02 16.73
C SER A 184 13.36 13.36 18.09
N SER A 185 12.74 14.06 19.05
CA SER A 185 12.45 13.44 20.35
C SER A 185 11.33 12.39 20.23
N PRO A 186 11.45 11.21 20.86
CA PRO A 186 10.39 10.21 20.88
C PRO A 186 9.02 10.75 21.35
N PRO A 187 8.91 11.62 22.38
CA PRO A 187 7.64 12.22 22.77
C PRO A 187 6.99 13.06 21.66
N ASP A 188 7.78 13.85 20.90
CA ASP A 188 7.25 14.66 19.80
C ASP A 188 6.76 13.78 18.63
N ILE A 189 7.52 12.73 18.31
CA ILE A 189 7.11 11.73 17.32
C ILE A 189 5.80 11.07 17.75
N GLN A 190 5.71 10.63 19.00
CA GLN A 190 4.52 10.00 19.55
C GLN A 190 3.30 10.94 19.49
N LYS A 191 3.47 12.22 19.82
CA LYS A 191 2.41 13.23 19.73
C LYS A 191 1.86 13.33 18.30
N ARG A 192 2.73 13.33 17.28
CA ARG A 192 2.31 13.33 15.86
C ARG A 192 1.60 12.05 15.48
N MET A 193 2.09 10.87 15.89
CA MET A 193 1.44 9.57 15.65
C MET A 193 0.03 9.54 16.24
N VAL A 194 -0.16 10.01 17.47
CA VAL A 194 -1.48 10.12 18.13
C VAL A 194 -2.41 11.05 17.35
N SER A 195 -1.91 12.20 16.90
CA SER A 195 -2.69 13.14 16.09
C SER A 195 -3.17 12.51 14.77
N TYR A 196 -2.29 11.79 14.06
CA TYR A 196 -2.67 11.08 12.82
C TYR A 196 -3.66 9.94 13.10
N SER A 197 -3.48 9.22 14.20
CA SER A 197 -4.41 8.16 14.61
C SER A 197 -5.80 8.72 14.90
N ALA A 198 -5.91 9.83 15.63
CA ALA A 198 -7.17 10.51 15.93
C ALA A 198 -7.91 10.93 14.64
N LYS A 199 -7.19 11.58 13.70
CA LYS A 199 -7.76 11.95 12.38
C LYS A 199 -8.27 10.73 11.60
N ARG A 200 -7.58 9.57 11.69
CA ARG A 200 -8.05 8.35 11.03
C ARG A 200 -9.33 7.81 11.67
N VAL A 201 -9.38 7.76 13.00
CA VAL A 201 -10.56 7.28 13.72
C VAL A 201 -11.79 8.15 13.40
N GLU A 202 -11.58 9.45 13.28
CA GLU A 202 -12.64 10.40 12.92
C GLU A 202 -13.15 10.18 11.49
N THR A 203 -12.23 10.05 10.51
CA THR A 203 -12.57 10.11 9.08
C THR A 203 -12.72 8.77 8.38
N GLN A 204 -12.24 7.66 8.97
CA GLN A 204 -12.19 6.35 8.32
C GLN A 204 -12.95 5.28 9.12
N ALA A 205 -13.44 4.26 8.43
CA ALA A 205 -14.08 3.10 9.03
C ALA A 205 -13.02 2.10 9.53
N ILE A 206 -12.38 2.41 10.66
CA ILE A 206 -11.33 1.56 11.24
C ILE A 206 -11.90 0.18 11.59
N GLY A 207 -11.17 -0.88 11.24
CA GLY A 207 -11.58 -2.27 11.48
C GLY A 207 -12.59 -2.83 10.48
N ALA A 208 -13.11 -2.02 9.56
CA ALA A 208 -13.98 -2.51 8.51
C ALA A 208 -13.24 -3.40 7.49
N GLN A 209 -13.96 -4.36 6.93
CA GLN A 209 -13.46 -5.19 5.82
C GLN A 209 -13.44 -4.36 4.54
N CYS A 210 -12.30 -3.76 4.21
CA CYS A 210 -12.11 -2.89 3.04
C CYS A 210 -10.65 -2.87 2.58
N ALA A 211 -10.41 -2.36 1.39
CA ALA A 211 -9.05 -2.16 0.84
C ALA A 211 -8.64 -0.67 0.77
N GLY A 212 -9.16 0.17 1.66
CA GLY A 212 -8.94 1.61 1.63
C GLY A 212 -9.74 2.33 0.54
N CYS A 213 -9.21 3.43 0.02
CA CYS A 213 -9.84 4.19 -1.06
C CYS A 213 -9.87 3.38 -2.36
N VAL A 214 -11.05 3.24 -2.95
CA VAL A 214 -11.26 2.52 -4.22
C VAL A 214 -10.77 3.35 -5.41
N PHE A 215 -11.04 4.65 -5.40
CA PHE A 215 -10.66 5.57 -6.46
C PHE A 215 -9.45 6.41 -6.06
N LYS A 216 -8.56 6.67 -7.01
CA LYS A 216 -7.55 7.73 -6.89
C LYS A 216 -8.21 9.09 -6.95
N ASN A 217 -7.63 10.08 -6.27
CA ASN A 217 -8.01 11.47 -6.47
C ASN A 217 -7.69 11.90 -7.91
N VAL A 218 -8.49 12.83 -8.45
CA VAL A 218 -8.39 13.26 -9.84
C VAL A 218 -7.49 14.49 -9.92
N PRO A 219 -6.41 14.46 -10.74
CA PRO A 219 -5.57 15.62 -10.93
C PRO A 219 -6.34 16.77 -11.59
N TRP A 220 -6.19 17.99 -11.07
CA TRP A 220 -6.82 19.17 -11.69
C TRP A 220 -6.29 19.47 -13.09
N ASP A 221 -5.00 19.21 -13.34
CA ASP A 221 -4.34 19.41 -14.64
C ASP A 221 -4.79 18.43 -15.72
N SER A 222 -5.44 17.32 -15.34
CA SER A 222 -6.08 16.40 -16.29
C SER A 222 -7.34 16.98 -16.96
N MET A 223 -7.75 18.20 -16.57
CA MET A 223 -8.98 18.84 -17.03
C MET A 223 -8.70 20.17 -17.74
N SER A 224 -9.48 20.48 -18.79
CA SER A 224 -9.48 21.80 -19.37
C SER A 224 -9.99 22.87 -18.38
N PHE A 225 -9.58 24.11 -18.57
CA PHE A 225 -10.02 25.23 -17.73
C PHE A 225 -11.54 25.32 -17.60
N LEU A 226 -12.27 25.20 -18.72
CA LEU A 226 -13.75 25.25 -18.73
C LEU A 226 -14.37 24.12 -17.90
N LYS A 227 -13.83 22.89 -18.00
CA LYS A 227 -14.31 21.76 -17.21
C LYS A 227 -14.05 21.97 -15.72
N ARG A 228 -12.88 22.50 -15.37
CA ARG A 228 -12.52 22.85 -13.99
C ARG A 228 -13.49 23.89 -13.42
N GLN A 229 -13.79 24.96 -14.16
CA GLN A 229 -14.75 25.99 -13.73
C GLN A 229 -16.16 25.41 -13.54
N ARG A 230 -16.64 24.58 -14.48
CA ARG A 230 -17.93 23.91 -14.34
C ARG A 230 -18.03 23.09 -13.05
N ILE A 231 -17.00 22.28 -12.76
CA ILE A 231 -16.98 21.44 -11.56
C ILE A 231 -16.99 22.31 -10.29
N LEU A 232 -16.18 23.37 -10.23
CA LEU A 232 -16.15 24.28 -9.09
C LEU A 232 -17.50 24.99 -8.89
N ASN A 233 -18.18 25.38 -9.96
CA ASN A 233 -19.51 26.00 -9.87
C ASN A 233 -20.59 25.00 -9.44
N SER A 234 -20.48 23.73 -9.87
CA SER A 234 -21.46 22.69 -9.54
C SER A 234 -21.26 22.06 -8.17
N VAL A 235 -20.05 22.14 -7.60
CA VAL A 235 -19.68 21.55 -6.30
C VAL A 235 -18.89 22.59 -5.51
N PRO A 236 -19.56 23.54 -4.84
CA PRO A 236 -18.92 24.63 -4.08
C PRO A 236 -17.96 24.12 -2.99
N GLU A 237 -18.19 22.93 -2.44
CA GLU A 237 -17.38 22.26 -1.44
C GLU A 237 -15.93 21.98 -1.94
N LEU A 238 -15.71 22.04 -3.25
CA LEU A 238 -14.38 21.89 -3.85
C LEU A 238 -13.53 23.17 -3.81
N HIS A 239 -14.12 24.33 -3.53
CA HIS A 239 -13.39 25.61 -3.52
C HIS A 239 -12.14 25.62 -2.62
N PRO A 240 -12.15 25.02 -1.40
CA PRO A 240 -10.95 24.89 -0.57
C PRO A 240 -9.81 24.07 -1.22
N PHE A 241 -10.15 23.23 -2.21
CA PHE A 241 -9.22 22.33 -2.89
C PHE A 241 -8.75 22.84 -4.26
N LYS A 242 -9.23 24.01 -4.71
CA LYS A 242 -8.95 24.55 -6.06
C LYS A 242 -7.46 24.73 -6.38
N ASN A 243 -6.63 24.96 -5.36
CA ASN A 243 -5.19 25.15 -5.48
C ASN A 243 -4.36 23.91 -5.06
N GLN A 244 -5.02 22.80 -4.74
CA GLN A 244 -4.36 21.52 -4.52
C GLN A 244 -4.09 20.81 -5.85
N GLU A 245 -3.19 19.86 -5.87
CA GLU A 245 -2.90 19.08 -7.08
C GLU A 245 -4.08 18.22 -7.53
N HIS A 246 -4.89 17.74 -6.59
CA HIS A 246 -5.92 16.75 -6.84
C HIS A 246 -7.26 17.10 -6.22
N ILE A 247 -8.34 16.69 -6.90
CA ILE A 247 -9.71 16.70 -6.39
C ILE A 247 -9.90 15.49 -5.47
N PRO A 248 -10.33 15.66 -4.22
CA PRO A 248 -10.65 14.54 -3.34
C PRO A 248 -11.90 13.79 -3.83
N VAL A 249 -11.74 12.59 -4.39
CA VAL A 249 -12.88 11.79 -4.89
C VAL A 249 -13.85 11.43 -3.75
N ALA A 250 -13.37 11.24 -2.53
CA ALA A 250 -14.23 11.03 -1.38
C ALA A 250 -15.26 12.15 -1.19
N LEU A 251 -14.87 13.42 -1.43
CA LEU A 251 -15.77 14.57 -1.36
C LEU A 251 -16.81 14.52 -2.49
N LEU A 252 -16.38 14.21 -3.73
CA LEU A 252 -17.32 14.08 -4.86
C LEU A 252 -18.38 13.00 -4.62
N LEU A 253 -17.97 11.85 -4.08
CA LEU A 253 -18.90 10.76 -3.74
C LEU A 253 -19.83 11.13 -2.57
N ASP A 254 -19.36 11.97 -1.65
CA ASP A 254 -20.14 12.47 -0.53
C ASP A 254 -21.20 13.47 -0.99
N THR A 255 -20.84 14.43 -1.85
CA THR A 255 -21.79 15.41 -2.42
C THR A 255 -22.88 14.76 -3.30
N LEU A 256 -22.60 13.58 -3.85
CA LEU A 256 -23.60 12.76 -4.55
C LEU A 256 -24.51 11.96 -3.61
N GLY A 257 -24.36 12.10 -2.28
CA GLY A 257 -25.17 11.39 -1.29
C GLY A 257 -24.94 9.89 -1.24
N LEU A 258 -23.78 9.39 -1.69
CA LEU A 258 -23.53 7.95 -1.83
C LEU A 258 -23.12 7.25 -0.54
N LYS A 259 -22.83 7.97 0.56
CA LYS A 259 -22.57 7.36 1.88
C LYS A 259 -23.71 6.47 2.33
N GLY A 260 -23.41 5.23 2.70
CA GLY A 260 -24.40 4.25 3.14
C GLY A 260 -25.13 3.51 2.02
N TYR A 261 -24.96 3.89 0.75
CA TYR A 261 -25.52 3.15 -0.37
C TYR A 261 -25.00 1.72 -0.39
N SER A 262 -25.89 0.74 -0.63
CA SER A 262 -25.57 -0.68 -0.51
C SER A 262 -26.12 -1.49 -1.66
N ILE A 263 -25.36 -2.48 -2.10
CA ILE A 263 -25.79 -3.54 -3.02
C ILE A 263 -25.42 -4.87 -2.34
N GLY A 264 -26.42 -5.64 -1.95
CA GLY A 264 -26.20 -6.85 -1.17
C GLY A 264 -25.43 -6.55 0.12
N ARG A 265 -24.31 -7.24 0.33
CA ARG A 265 -23.42 -7.02 1.48
C ARG A 265 -22.38 -5.91 1.27
N ALA A 266 -22.20 -5.42 0.05
CA ALA A 266 -21.29 -4.32 -0.22
C ALA A 266 -21.94 -2.98 0.10
N MET A 267 -21.21 -2.08 0.77
CA MET A 267 -21.71 -0.76 1.17
C MET A 267 -20.61 0.30 1.01
N ILE A 268 -20.99 1.49 0.53
CA ILE A 268 -20.16 2.69 0.63
C ILE A 268 -20.18 3.13 2.10
N SER A 269 -18.99 3.25 2.70
CA SER A 269 -18.88 3.58 4.13
C SER A 269 -19.59 4.89 4.47
N LYS A 270 -20.34 4.88 5.60
CA LYS A 270 -20.98 6.09 6.13
C LYS A 270 -19.97 7.14 6.63
N LYS A 271 -18.74 6.72 6.97
CA LYS A 271 -17.68 7.65 7.42
C LYS A 271 -16.87 8.23 6.26
N HIS A 272 -16.55 7.42 5.24
CA HIS A 272 -15.65 7.81 4.15
C HIS A 272 -16.21 7.30 2.82
N ALA A 273 -16.70 8.19 1.98
CA ALA A 273 -17.42 7.81 0.76
C ALA A 273 -16.56 7.05 -0.27
N ASN A 274 -15.23 7.13 -0.19
CA ASN A 274 -14.32 6.39 -1.07
C ASN A 274 -13.87 5.03 -0.48
N PHE A 275 -14.49 4.59 0.64
CA PHE A 275 -14.26 3.26 1.23
C PHE A 275 -15.47 2.38 0.96
N PHE A 276 -15.25 1.27 0.25
CA PHE A 276 -16.24 0.22 0.07
C PHE A 276 -15.98 -0.86 1.11
N ILE A 277 -16.99 -1.21 1.85
CA ILE A 277 -16.90 -2.15 2.97
C ILE A 277 -17.85 -3.33 2.75
N ILE A 278 -17.52 -4.46 3.36
CA ILE A 278 -18.42 -5.62 3.45
C ILE A 278 -19.11 -5.59 4.82
N LYS A 279 -20.46 -5.74 4.81
CA LYS A 279 -21.30 -5.86 6.00
C LYS A 279 -21.27 -7.26 6.58
#